data_0d0196102291ec3b4b9420f48f21b45f
#
_entry.id   0d0196102291ec3b4b9420f48f21b45f
#
_cell.length_a   1.000
_cell.length_b   1.000
_cell.length_c   1.000
_cell.angle_alpha   90.00
_cell.angle_beta   90.00
_cell.angle_gamma   90.00
#
_symmetry.space_group_name_H-M   'P 1'
#
loop_
_entity.id
_entity.type
_entity.pdbx_description
1 polymer ?
#
loop_
_entity_poly.entity_id
_entity_poly.type
_entity_poly.pdbx_seq_one_letter_code
_entity_poly.pdbx_strand_id
1 'polypeptide(L)'
;MNMNEALQQSLYDKLSREQDKYRDWLKGQPPEEILHHSYEYTVREDILMSMEELTLSEAETRALLLSPSPMAILYDKFSDLETGYMDTIRDSIEDTAKDEAKKLRELPVYPYPADHARENGELDAYRASFRANVSCKE
;
A
#
# COMPACT_ATOMS: atom_id res chain seq x y z
N MET A 1 -8.53 -33.81 12.21
CA MET A 1 -8.95 -32.78 11.24
C MET A 1 -10.32 -33.17 10.67
N ASN A 2 -11.30 -32.29 10.83
CA ASN A 2 -12.63 -32.55 10.27
C ASN A 2 -12.67 -32.17 8.78
N MET A 3 -13.80 -32.47 8.12
CA MET A 3 -13.94 -32.21 6.68
C MET A 3 -13.75 -30.73 6.36
N ASN A 4 -14.31 -29.84 7.16
CA ASN A 4 -14.20 -28.41 6.91
C ASN A 4 -12.77 -27.91 7.03
N GLU A 5 -12.04 -28.40 8.02
CA GLU A 5 -10.62 -28.05 8.19
C GLU A 5 -9.79 -28.54 7.00
N ALA A 6 -10.08 -29.76 6.54
CA ALA A 6 -9.38 -30.32 5.37
C ALA A 6 -9.67 -29.51 4.11
N LEU A 7 -10.90 -29.06 3.93
CA LEU A 7 -11.29 -28.24 2.79
C LEU A 7 -10.62 -26.86 2.86
N GLN A 8 -10.57 -26.27 4.05
CA GLN A 8 -9.91 -24.98 4.23
C GLN A 8 -8.41 -25.07 3.97
N GLN A 9 -7.79 -26.17 4.40
CA GLN A 9 -6.37 -26.39 4.11
C GLN A 9 -6.15 -26.53 2.61
N SER A 10 -7.03 -27.25 1.92
CA SER A 10 -6.95 -27.40 0.46
C SER A 10 -7.09 -26.05 -0.24
N LEU A 11 -7.99 -25.20 0.25
CA LEU A 11 -8.16 -23.87 -0.31
C LEU A 11 -6.91 -23.02 -0.08
N TYR A 12 -6.37 -23.05 1.12
CA TYR A 12 -5.12 -22.35 1.43
C TYR A 12 -4.00 -22.78 0.49
N ASP A 13 -3.85 -24.08 0.30
CA ASP A 13 -2.82 -24.63 -0.58
C ASP A 13 -3.01 -24.18 -2.02
N LYS A 14 -4.26 -24.11 -2.48
CA LYS A 14 -4.56 -23.63 -3.83
C LYS A 14 -4.22 -22.15 -3.98
N LEU A 15 -4.61 -21.32 -3.01
CA LEU A 15 -4.29 -19.90 -3.02
C LEU A 15 -2.78 -19.69 -2.97
N SER A 16 -2.09 -20.46 -2.15
CA SER A 16 -0.64 -20.39 -2.02
C SER A 16 0.06 -20.70 -3.35
N ARG A 17 -0.43 -21.73 -4.06
CA ARG A 17 0.11 -22.09 -5.38
C ARG A 17 -0.15 -21.01 -6.41
N GLU A 18 -1.32 -20.39 -6.39
CA GLU A 18 -1.60 -19.26 -7.28
C GLU A 18 -0.64 -18.11 -7.02
N GLN A 19 -0.40 -17.81 -5.75
CA GLN A 19 0.51 -16.74 -5.37
C GLN A 19 1.94 -17.05 -5.79
N ASP A 20 2.37 -18.28 -5.64
CA ASP A 20 3.70 -18.70 -6.08
C ASP A 20 3.86 -18.52 -7.58
N LYS A 21 2.86 -18.88 -8.36
CA LYS A 21 2.88 -18.70 -9.82
C LYS A 21 2.92 -17.20 -10.18
N TYR A 22 2.15 -16.38 -9.48
CA TYR A 22 2.12 -14.95 -9.70
C TYR A 22 3.49 -14.34 -9.40
N ARG A 23 4.08 -14.74 -8.28
CA ARG A 23 5.42 -14.26 -7.89
C ARG A 23 6.47 -14.64 -8.93
N ASP A 24 6.44 -15.88 -9.38
CA ASP A 24 7.40 -16.36 -10.37
C ASP A 24 7.25 -15.61 -11.70
N TRP A 25 6.01 -15.38 -12.13
CA TRP A 25 5.74 -14.58 -13.31
C TRP A 25 6.26 -13.16 -13.14
N LEU A 26 5.99 -12.55 -11.98
CA LEU A 26 6.38 -11.16 -11.71
C LEU A 26 7.90 -11.00 -11.71
N LYS A 27 8.61 -11.97 -11.13
CA LYS A 27 10.07 -11.93 -11.10
C LYS A 27 10.70 -11.92 -12.49
N GLY A 28 10.00 -12.45 -13.48
CA GLY A 28 10.48 -12.47 -14.86
C GLY A 28 10.15 -11.23 -15.66
N GLN A 29 9.46 -10.27 -15.06
CA GLN A 29 9.04 -9.07 -15.75
C GLN A 29 10.09 -7.97 -15.68
N PRO A 30 10.06 -6.99 -16.62
CA PRO A 30 10.92 -5.82 -16.51
C PRO A 30 10.67 -5.05 -15.21
N PRO A 31 11.66 -4.30 -14.70
CA PRO A 31 11.49 -3.58 -13.43
C PRO A 31 10.26 -2.69 -13.37
N GLU A 32 9.89 -2.04 -14.47
CA GLU A 32 8.70 -1.18 -14.50
C GLU A 32 7.42 -1.97 -14.28
N GLU A 33 7.34 -3.17 -14.84
CA GLU A 33 6.17 -4.04 -14.64
C GLU A 33 6.14 -4.59 -13.22
N ILE A 34 7.30 -4.89 -12.66
CA ILE A 34 7.38 -5.33 -11.26
C ILE A 34 6.82 -4.25 -10.34
N LEU A 35 7.23 -2.99 -10.56
CA LEU A 35 6.72 -1.87 -9.76
C LEU A 35 5.22 -1.69 -9.94
N HIS A 36 4.75 -1.83 -11.17
CA HIS A 36 3.33 -1.66 -11.50
C HIS A 36 2.45 -2.70 -10.79
N HIS A 37 2.95 -3.92 -10.64
CA HIS A 37 2.19 -5.02 -10.03
C HIS A 37 2.55 -5.30 -8.57
N SER A 38 3.43 -4.50 -7.97
CA SER A 38 3.89 -4.75 -6.60
C SER A 38 2.76 -4.62 -5.58
N TYR A 39 1.83 -3.70 -5.80
CA TYR A 39 0.68 -3.54 -4.91
C TYR A 39 -0.22 -4.77 -4.94
N GLU A 40 -0.51 -5.29 -6.13
CA GLU A 40 -1.30 -6.51 -6.26
C GLU A 40 -0.62 -7.68 -5.55
N TYR A 41 0.70 -7.80 -5.71
CA TYR A 41 1.46 -8.85 -5.03
C TYR A 41 1.29 -8.76 -3.52
N THR A 42 1.42 -7.56 -2.97
CA THR A 42 1.31 -7.34 -1.52
C THR A 42 -0.10 -7.68 -1.02
N VAL A 43 -1.13 -7.25 -1.73
CA VAL A 43 -2.51 -7.54 -1.34
C VAL A 43 -2.78 -9.04 -1.40
N ARG A 44 -2.27 -9.74 -2.40
CA ARG A 44 -2.41 -11.19 -2.51
C ARG A 44 -1.75 -11.90 -1.33
N GLU A 45 -0.58 -11.43 -0.88
CA GLU A 45 0.07 -11.96 0.32
C GLU A 45 -0.81 -11.74 1.55
N ASP A 46 -1.42 -10.57 1.67
CA ASP A 46 -2.30 -10.24 2.78
C ASP A 46 -3.56 -11.12 2.77
N ILE A 47 -4.11 -11.41 1.59
CA ILE A 47 -5.24 -12.32 1.45
C ILE A 47 -4.86 -13.70 1.98
N LEU A 48 -3.69 -14.18 1.58
CA LEU A 48 -3.20 -15.50 2.01
C LEU A 48 -3.03 -15.56 3.53
N MET A 49 -2.45 -14.52 4.12
CA MET A 49 -2.28 -14.43 5.57
C MET A 49 -3.63 -14.39 6.29
N SER A 50 -4.59 -13.67 5.73
CA SER A 50 -5.92 -13.56 6.34
C SER A 50 -6.66 -14.89 6.39
N MET A 51 -6.37 -15.79 5.48
CA MET A 51 -7.01 -17.12 5.45
C MET A 51 -6.69 -17.92 6.72
N GLU A 52 -5.57 -17.67 7.36
CA GLU A 52 -5.18 -18.37 8.59
C GLU A 52 -6.08 -17.99 9.76
N GLU A 53 -6.70 -16.82 9.72
CA GLU A 53 -7.53 -16.29 10.80
C GLU A 53 -9.02 -16.45 10.53
N LEU A 54 -9.40 -16.83 9.32
CA LEU A 54 -10.80 -16.93 8.92
C LEU A 54 -11.30 -18.36 9.01
N THR A 55 -12.57 -18.49 9.36
CA THR A 55 -13.27 -19.77 9.32
C THR A 55 -14.44 -19.61 8.36
N LEU A 56 -14.31 -20.21 7.17
CA LEU A 56 -15.37 -20.19 6.18
C LEU A 56 -16.26 -21.42 6.36
N SER A 57 -17.52 -21.31 5.91
CA SER A 57 -18.40 -22.45 5.88
C SER A 57 -17.93 -23.45 4.83
N GLU A 58 -18.41 -24.69 4.93
CA GLU A 58 -18.08 -25.71 3.95
C GLU A 58 -18.51 -25.28 2.54
N ALA A 59 -19.71 -24.72 2.41
CA ALA A 59 -20.23 -24.25 1.13
C ALA A 59 -19.37 -23.14 0.53
N GLU A 60 -18.95 -22.20 1.35
CA GLU A 60 -18.09 -21.10 0.91
C GLU A 60 -16.72 -21.60 0.47
N THR A 61 -16.16 -22.49 1.25
CA THR A 61 -14.85 -23.07 0.93
C THR A 61 -14.90 -23.86 -0.37
N ARG A 62 -15.94 -24.69 -0.56
CA ARG A 62 -16.12 -25.45 -1.79
C ARG A 62 -16.31 -24.54 -3.01
N ALA A 63 -17.06 -23.46 -2.84
CA ALA A 63 -17.28 -22.51 -3.93
C ALA A 63 -15.97 -21.90 -4.41
N LEU A 64 -15.12 -21.49 -3.48
CA LEU A 64 -13.81 -20.93 -3.83
C LEU A 64 -12.88 -21.99 -4.42
N LEU A 65 -12.92 -23.22 -3.90
CA LEU A 65 -12.12 -24.31 -4.45
C LEU A 65 -12.50 -24.66 -5.89
N LEU A 66 -13.77 -24.50 -6.23
CA LEU A 66 -14.24 -24.77 -7.59
C LEU A 66 -13.83 -23.69 -8.58
N SER A 67 -13.49 -22.50 -8.09
CA SER A 67 -13.02 -21.43 -8.95
C SER A 67 -11.66 -21.79 -9.55
N PRO A 68 -11.43 -21.52 -10.86
CA PRO A 68 -10.10 -21.75 -11.45
C PRO A 68 -9.02 -20.90 -10.84
N SER A 69 -9.38 -19.68 -10.39
CA SER A 69 -8.43 -18.72 -9.82
C SER A 69 -9.06 -17.99 -8.65
N PRO A 70 -9.21 -18.66 -7.49
CA PRO A 70 -9.83 -18.01 -6.33
C PRO A 70 -9.05 -16.78 -5.83
N MET A 71 -7.72 -16.78 -5.92
CA MET A 71 -6.93 -15.61 -5.54
C MET A 71 -7.26 -14.40 -6.40
N ALA A 72 -7.40 -14.60 -7.71
CA ALA A 72 -7.72 -13.50 -8.62
C ALA A 72 -9.09 -12.89 -8.31
N ILE A 73 -10.07 -13.73 -8.02
CA ILE A 73 -11.42 -13.29 -7.67
C ILE A 73 -11.40 -12.48 -6.37
N LEU A 74 -10.68 -12.97 -5.38
CA LEU A 74 -10.57 -12.29 -4.09
C LEU A 74 -9.87 -10.95 -4.23
N TYR A 75 -8.80 -10.90 -5.00
CA TYR A 75 -8.10 -9.64 -5.26
C TYR A 75 -9.00 -8.65 -6.00
N ASP A 76 -9.70 -9.09 -7.02
CA ASP A 76 -10.59 -8.22 -7.80
C ASP A 76 -11.68 -7.62 -6.92
N LYS A 77 -12.27 -8.44 -6.04
CA LYS A 77 -13.30 -7.97 -5.12
C LYS A 77 -12.75 -6.93 -4.14
N PHE A 78 -11.57 -7.20 -3.59
CA PHE A 78 -10.92 -6.24 -2.69
C PHE A 78 -10.64 -4.93 -3.42
N SER A 79 -10.12 -5.01 -4.63
CA SER A 79 -9.81 -3.85 -5.44
C SER A 79 -11.05 -2.99 -5.69
N ASP A 80 -12.19 -3.63 -5.95
CA ASP A 80 -13.45 -2.92 -6.17
C ASP A 80 -13.94 -2.22 -4.90
N LEU A 81 -13.66 -2.82 -3.73
CA LEU A 81 -14.11 -2.26 -2.44
C LEU A 81 -13.18 -1.17 -1.92
N GLU A 82 -11.95 -1.14 -2.40
CA GLU A 82 -10.95 -0.18 -1.91
C GLU A 82 -11.12 1.18 -2.58
N THR A 83 -12.26 1.81 -2.35
CA THR A 83 -12.57 3.11 -2.96
C THR A 83 -12.04 4.29 -2.16
N GLY A 84 -11.73 4.10 -0.87
CA GLY A 84 -11.30 5.17 0.01
C GLY A 84 -9.80 5.39 0.10
N TYR A 85 -9.00 4.58 -0.60
CA TYR A 85 -7.55 4.62 -0.47
C TYR A 85 -6.97 5.97 -0.90
N MET A 86 -7.36 6.44 -2.07
CA MET A 86 -6.87 7.73 -2.57
C MET A 86 -7.42 8.90 -1.75
N ASP A 87 -8.65 8.78 -1.27
CA ASP A 87 -9.25 9.81 -0.41
C ASP A 87 -8.49 9.89 0.91
N THR A 88 -8.15 8.74 1.50
CA THR A 88 -7.36 8.69 2.73
C THR A 88 -5.98 9.33 2.53
N ILE A 89 -5.34 9.06 1.39
CA ILE A 89 -4.06 9.68 1.06
C ILE A 89 -4.20 11.20 0.96
N ARG A 90 -5.22 11.67 0.24
CA ARG A 90 -5.45 13.12 0.11
C ARG A 90 -5.70 13.79 1.44
N ASP A 91 -6.55 13.18 2.25
CA ASP A 91 -6.85 13.70 3.60
C ASP A 91 -5.58 13.74 4.45
N SER A 92 -4.76 12.71 4.37
CA SER A 92 -3.50 12.66 5.11
C SER A 92 -2.54 13.77 4.66
N ILE A 93 -2.48 14.02 3.35
CA ILE A 93 -1.64 15.10 2.82
C ILE A 93 -2.15 16.46 3.32
N GLU A 94 -3.45 16.69 3.23
CA GLU A 94 -4.05 17.96 3.66
C GLU A 94 -3.85 18.20 5.15
N ASP A 95 -4.11 17.18 5.96
CA ASP A 95 -3.95 17.28 7.41
C ASP A 95 -2.50 17.52 7.80
N THR A 96 -1.59 16.78 7.17
CA THR A 96 -0.15 16.96 7.43
C THR A 96 0.30 18.37 7.03
N ALA A 97 -0.15 18.84 5.87
CA ALA A 97 0.21 20.17 5.40
C ALA A 97 -0.27 21.26 6.36
N LYS A 98 -1.50 21.10 6.88
CA LYS A 98 -2.05 22.05 7.87
C LYS A 98 -1.26 22.03 9.16
N ASP A 99 -0.89 20.84 9.64
CA ASP A 99 -0.10 20.69 10.85
C ASP A 99 1.28 21.33 10.70
N GLU A 100 1.93 21.08 9.58
CA GLU A 100 3.25 21.64 9.33
C GLU A 100 3.19 23.16 9.17
N ALA A 101 2.15 23.67 8.51
CA ALA A 101 1.95 25.13 8.39
C ALA A 101 1.75 25.76 9.76
N LYS A 102 1.00 25.10 10.64
CA LYS A 102 0.78 25.56 12.00
C LYS A 102 2.10 25.61 12.78
N LYS A 103 2.92 24.57 12.66
CA LYS A 103 4.22 24.51 13.31
C LYS A 103 5.11 25.67 12.87
N LEU A 104 5.09 25.98 11.59
CA LEU A 104 5.87 27.12 11.06
C LEU A 104 5.41 28.44 11.65
N ARG A 105 4.10 28.62 11.84
CA ARG A 105 3.56 29.84 12.45
C ARG A 105 3.88 29.95 13.93
N GLU A 106 4.06 28.84 14.60
CA GLU A 106 4.36 28.78 16.03
C GLU A 106 5.84 28.84 16.34
N LEU A 107 6.71 28.81 15.33
CA LEU A 107 8.13 28.98 15.54
C LEU A 107 8.40 30.36 16.10
N PRO A 108 9.47 30.55 16.93
CA PRO A 108 9.82 31.85 17.44
C PRO A 108 9.94 32.81 16.30
N VAL A 109 9.23 33.94 16.42
CA VAL A 109 9.26 34.96 15.39
C VAL A 109 10.49 35.82 15.63
N TYR A 110 11.53 35.56 14.86
CA TYR A 110 12.62 36.52 14.80
C TYR A 110 12.10 37.77 14.09
N PRO A 111 12.60 38.95 14.44
CA PRO A 111 12.18 40.17 13.74
C PRO A 111 12.32 40.02 12.23
N TYR A 112 13.31 39.26 11.80
CA TYR A 112 13.57 39.02 10.39
C TYR A 112 13.92 37.52 10.21
N PRO A 113 12.95 36.65 10.28
CA PRO A 113 13.24 35.24 10.13
C PRO A 113 14.02 34.91 8.86
N ALA A 114 13.65 35.58 7.75
CA ALA A 114 14.30 35.35 6.47
C ALA A 114 15.75 35.86 6.48
N ASP A 115 15.96 37.06 7.06
CA ASP A 115 17.29 37.62 7.11
C ASP A 115 18.18 36.86 8.08
N HIS A 116 17.62 36.47 9.22
CA HIS A 116 18.35 35.70 10.21
C HIS A 116 18.75 34.32 9.64
N ALA A 117 17.80 33.67 9.02
CA ALA A 117 18.06 32.36 8.39
C ALA A 117 19.08 32.47 7.26
N ARG A 118 19.01 33.59 6.52
CA ARG A 118 19.96 33.84 5.43
C ARG A 118 21.38 34.06 5.98
N GLU A 119 21.50 34.81 7.03
CA GLU A 119 22.79 35.05 7.67
C GLU A 119 23.41 33.76 8.17
N ASN A 120 22.59 32.86 8.66
CA ASN A 120 23.02 31.58 9.18
C ASN A 120 22.98 30.45 8.12
N GLY A 121 22.53 30.77 6.92
CA GLY A 121 22.40 29.79 5.86
C GLY A 121 21.18 28.86 6.01
N GLU A 122 20.41 29.01 7.05
CA GLU A 122 19.27 28.12 7.32
C GLU A 122 18.16 28.26 6.29
N LEU A 123 17.85 29.50 5.91
CA LEU A 123 16.79 29.75 4.92
C LEU A 123 17.19 29.18 3.55
N ASP A 124 18.44 29.40 3.18
CA ASP A 124 18.94 28.91 1.89
C ASP A 124 18.97 27.38 1.86
N ALA A 125 19.37 26.76 2.96
CA ALA A 125 19.33 25.30 3.09
C ALA A 125 17.89 24.77 2.98
N TYR A 126 16.96 25.44 3.64
CA TYR A 126 15.55 25.06 3.58
C TYR A 126 14.99 25.19 2.17
N ARG A 127 15.29 26.33 1.51
CA ARG A 127 14.86 26.54 0.12
C ARG A 127 15.50 25.56 -0.85
N ALA A 128 16.75 25.24 -0.65
CA ALA A 128 17.46 24.29 -1.48
C ALA A 128 16.84 22.90 -1.35
N SER A 129 16.51 22.49 -0.13
CA SER A 129 15.84 21.22 0.12
C SER A 129 14.47 21.17 -0.57
N PHE A 130 13.72 22.25 -0.49
CA PHE A 130 12.40 22.35 -1.11
C PHE A 130 12.50 22.32 -2.64
N ARG A 131 13.48 23.01 -3.21
CA ARG A 131 13.70 23.03 -4.65
C ARG A 131 14.13 21.66 -5.18
N ALA A 132 14.96 20.96 -4.42
CA ALA A 132 15.40 19.64 -4.81
C ALA A 132 14.22 18.69 -4.96
N ASN A 133 13.27 18.76 -4.03
CA ASN A 133 12.05 17.94 -4.10
C ASN A 133 11.16 18.31 -5.28
N VAL A 134 11.10 19.57 -5.62
CA VAL A 134 10.30 20.05 -6.76
C VAL A 134 11.00 19.74 -8.08
N SER A 135 12.32 19.93 -8.15
CA SER A 135 13.10 19.70 -9.36
C SER A 135 13.03 18.26 -9.83
N CYS A 136 12.92 17.31 -8.92
CA CYS A 136 12.80 15.90 -9.28
C CYS A 136 11.54 15.59 -10.08
N LYS A 137 10.58 16.51 -10.11
CA LYS A 137 9.31 16.33 -10.82
C LYS A 137 9.30 17.02 -12.19
N GLU A 138 10.30 17.76 -12.48
CA GLU A 138 10.47 18.41 -13.77
C GLU A 138 11.33 17.52 -14.69
#